data_09cf3eeac3c3fdf9d3d5506727d5bfb2
#
_entry.id   09cf3eeac3c3fdf9d3d5506727d5bfb2
#
_cell.length_a   1.000
_cell.length_b   1.000
_cell.length_c   1.000
_cell.angle_alpha   90.00
_cell.angle_beta   90.00
_cell.angle_gamma   90.00
#
_symmetry.space_group_name_H-M   'P 1'
#
loop_
_entity.id
_entity.type
_entity.pdbx_description
1 polymer ?
#
loop_
_entity_poly.entity_id
_entity_poly.type
_entity_poly.pdbx_seq_one_letter_code
_entity_poly.pdbx_strand_id
1 'polypeptide(L)'
;LHDPDLKPDVTPRERLRREAMALKKVNHPGVCGIVDMELDDTLAFIVTELIEGKNLKDDVAANGRYVGDDLERLARKLIEATKAVHAAGIVHRDIKPTNVMVSAAGPVLVDFGIAMGEGESHVTRTGLVMGTPGFIAPEIIDGAESDDATDWWSVASVLAFAATGEPVFGTKPMMTVLERAAAGSANLAGLPAGTM
;
A
#
# COMPACT_ATOMS: atom_id res chain seq x y z
N LEU A 1 31.28 -20.88 14.73
CA LEU A 1 30.16 -21.76 15.16
C LEU A 1 29.03 -21.53 14.18
N HIS A 2 28.86 -22.45 13.27
CA HIS A 2 27.78 -22.44 12.29
C HIS A 2 26.52 -22.99 12.98
N ASP A 3 25.53 -22.15 13.18
CA ASP A 3 24.23 -22.59 13.68
C ASP A 3 23.48 -23.27 12.54
N PRO A 4 23.23 -24.60 12.63
CA PRO A 4 22.58 -25.35 11.56
C PRO A 4 21.09 -24.97 11.37
N ASP A 5 20.49 -24.22 12.31
CA ASP A 5 19.10 -23.79 12.25
C ASP A 5 18.94 -22.40 11.61
N LEU A 6 20.04 -21.70 11.32
CA LEU A 6 20.03 -20.46 10.54
C LEU A 6 19.70 -20.81 9.10
N LYS A 7 18.49 -20.41 8.64
CA LYS A 7 18.17 -20.45 7.23
C LYS A 7 19.18 -19.59 6.48
N PRO A 8 19.69 -20.04 5.32
CA PRO A 8 20.61 -19.24 4.54
C PRO A 8 19.97 -17.89 4.24
N ASP A 9 20.73 -16.80 4.43
CA ASP A 9 20.28 -15.45 4.12
C ASP A 9 19.88 -15.37 2.65
N VAL A 10 18.60 -15.10 2.42
CA VAL A 10 18.06 -14.90 1.08
C VAL A 10 18.50 -13.50 0.63
N THR A 11 19.11 -13.39 -0.54
CA THR A 11 19.52 -12.10 -1.08
C THR A 11 18.29 -11.20 -1.34
N PRO A 12 18.43 -9.85 -1.28
CA PRO A 12 17.33 -8.95 -1.60
C PRO A 12 16.70 -9.22 -2.98
N ARG A 13 17.53 -9.57 -3.96
CA ARG A 13 17.06 -9.90 -5.33
C ARG A 13 16.27 -11.20 -5.38
N GLU A 14 16.67 -12.21 -4.62
CA GLU A 14 15.92 -13.47 -4.52
C GLU A 14 14.57 -13.27 -3.84
N ARG A 15 14.51 -12.42 -2.81
CA ARG A 15 13.26 -12.02 -2.16
C ARG A 15 12.33 -11.29 -3.11
N LEU A 16 12.85 -10.31 -3.86
CA LEU A 16 12.10 -9.59 -4.88
C LEU A 16 11.54 -10.53 -5.93
N ARG A 17 12.37 -11.47 -6.41
CA ARG A 17 11.94 -12.48 -7.38
C ARG A 17 10.82 -13.36 -6.82
N ARG A 18 10.95 -13.82 -5.58
CA ARG A 18 9.94 -14.66 -4.92
C ARG A 18 8.61 -13.92 -4.80
N GLU A 19 8.62 -12.68 -4.33
CA GLU A 19 7.42 -11.87 -4.18
C GLU A 19 6.80 -11.53 -5.54
N ALA A 20 7.61 -11.17 -6.53
CA ALA A 20 7.12 -10.89 -7.88
C ALA A 20 6.50 -12.14 -8.53
N MET A 21 7.07 -13.32 -8.33
CA MET A 21 6.50 -14.58 -8.82
C MET A 21 5.20 -14.93 -8.10
N ALA A 22 5.10 -14.66 -6.80
CA ALA A 22 3.86 -14.84 -6.06
C ALA A 22 2.78 -13.87 -6.56
N LEU A 23 3.13 -12.61 -6.77
CA LEU A 23 2.23 -11.59 -7.31
C LEU A 23 1.75 -11.94 -8.72
N LYS A 24 2.62 -12.50 -9.55
CA LYS A 24 2.26 -12.96 -10.90
C LYS A 24 1.15 -14.02 -10.90
N LYS A 25 1.04 -14.80 -9.83
CA LYS A 25 0.00 -15.83 -9.66
C LYS A 25 -1.32 -15.27 -9.15
N VAL A 26 -1.34 -14.04 -8.62
CA VAL A 26 -2.58 -13.41 -8.16
C VAL A 26 -3.45 -13.08 -9.37
N ASN A 27 -4.64 -13.64 -9.41
CA ASN A 27 -5.62 -13.36 -10.44
C ASN A 27 -6.87 -12.78 -9.79
N HIS A 28 -6.92 -11.45 -9.67
CA HIS A 28 -8.02 -10.74 -9.06
C HIS A 28 -8.24 -9.42 -9.80
N PRO A 29 -9.50 -9.02 -10.09
CA PRO A 29 -9.79 -7.79 -10.84
C PRO A 29 -9.33 -6.51 -10.14
N GLY A 30 -9.17 -6.55 -8.81
CA GLY A 30 -8.66 -5.43 -8.01
C GLY A 30 -7.14 -5.40 -7.81
N VAL A 31 -6.40 -6.27 -8.48
CA VAL A 31 -4.93 -6.36 -8.38
C VAL A 31 -4.33 -6.27 -9.77
N CYS A 32 -3.42 -5.30 -9.96
CA CYS A 32 -2.70 -5.14 -11.23
C CYS A 32 -1.81 -6.36 -11.48
N GLY A 33 -2.03 -7.06 -12.60
CA GLY A 33 -1.28 -8.26 -12.94
C GLY A 33 0.12 -7.98 -13.48
N ILE A 34 1.03 -8.91 -13.25
CA ILE A 34 2.36 -8.91 -13.87
C ILE A 34 2.29 -9.67 -15.19
N VAL A 35 2.65 -8.99 -16.28
CA VAL A 35 2.66 -9.55 -17.65
C VAL A 35 3.99 -10.26 -17.92
N ASP A 36 5.09 -9.63 -17.50
CA ASP A 36 6.45 -10.14 -17.72
C ASP A 36 7.39 -9.62 -16.65
N MET A 37 8.48 -10.32 -16.44
CA MET A 37 9.52 -9.89 -15.50
C MET A 37 10.87 -10.50 -15.85
N GLU A 38 11.93 -9.74 -15.64
CA GLU A 38 13.31 -10.20 -15.73
C GLU A 38 14.07 -9.70 -14.50
N LEU A 39 14.62 -10.62 -13.73
CA LEU A 39 15.30 -10.31 -12.46
C LEU A 39 16.61 -11.10 -12.40
N ASP A 40 17.56 -10.74 -13.26
CA ASP A 40 18.92 -11.29 -13.24
C ASP A 40 19.92 -10.30 -12.59
N ASP A 41 21.20 -10.68 -12.53
CA ASP A 41 22.23 -9.88 -11.87
C ASP A 41 22.54 -8.55 -12.59
N THR A 42 22.18 -8.45 -13.88
CA THR A 42 22.51 -7.29 -14.72
C THR A 42 21.31 -6.46 -15.10
N LEU A 43 20.11 -7.07 -15.12
CA LEU A 43 18.89 -6.41 -15.56
C LEU A 43 17.72 -6.79 -14.64
N ALA A 44 16.98 -5.79 -14.20
CA ALA A 44 15.79 -6.00 -13.39
C ALA A 44 14.65 -5.12 -13.90
N PHE A 45 13.55 -5.74 -14.36
CA PHE A 45 12.32 -5.03 -14.70
C PHE A 45 11.10 -5.90 -14.44
N ILE A 46 9.99 -5.26 -14.19
CA ILE A 46 8.67 -5.89 -14.07
C ILE A 46 7.72 -5.13 -14.98
N VAL A 47 7.06 -5.86 -15.87
CA VAL A 47 6.05 -5.31 -16.77
C VAL A 47 4.68 -5.68 -16.23
N THR A 48 3.86 -4.68 -15.98
CA THR A 48 2.51 -4.85 -15.45
C THR A 48 1.46 -4.52 -16.50
N GLU A 49 0.23 -4.94 -16.26
CA GLU A 49 -0.91 -4.49 -17.04
C GLU A 49 -1.02 -2.97 -16.98
N LEU A 50 -1.47 -2.35 -18.08
CA LEU A 50 -1.85 -0.95 -18.09
C LEU A 50 -3.29 -0.83 -17.58
N ILE A 51 -3.46 -0.15 -16.46
CA ILE A 51 -4.79 0.11 -15.91
C ILE A 51 -5.25 1.49 -16.38
N GLU A 52 -6.31 1.50 -17.18
CA GLU A 52 -6.93 2.75 -17.64
C GLU A 52 -7.80 3.37 -16.56
N GLY A 53 -7.66 4.66 -16.38
CA GLY A 53 -8.41 5.43 -15.39
C GLY A 53 -7.50 6.43 -14.66
N LYS A 54 -8.09 7.11 -13.68
CA LYS A 54 -7.35 8.01 -12.78
C LYS A 54 -6.98 7.26 -11.51
N ASN A 55 -5.88 7.66 -10.86
CA ASN A 55 -5.66 7.21 -9.50
C ASN A 55 -6.70 7.87 -8.57
N LEU A 56 -6.87 7.32 -7.38
CA LEU A 56 -7.91 7.76 -6.43
C LEU A 56 -7.71 9.23 -6.01
N LYS A 57 -6.47 9.68 -5.86
CA LYS A 57 -6.17 11.08 -5.54
C LYS A 57 -6.71 12.02 -6.61
N ASP A 58 -6.44 11.73 -7.87
CA ASP A 58 -6.89 12.55 -9.00
C ASP A 58 -8.39 12.44 -9.21
N ASP A 59 -8.97 11.26 -8.97
CA ASP A 59 -10.41 11.06 -9.04
C ASP A 59 -11.16 11.89 -8.00
N VAL A 60 -10.70 11.90 -6.76
CA VAL A 60 -11.28 12.74 -5.69
C VAL A 60 -11.12 14.22 -6.02
N ALA A 61 -9.96 14.63 -6.55
CA ALA A 61 -9.74 16.02 -6.97
C ALA A 61 -10.69 16.46 -8.09
N ALA A 62 -10.98 15.57 -9.04
CA ALA A 62 -11.81 15.86 -10.20
C ALA A 62 -13.32 15.75 -9.90
N ASN A 63 -13.73 14.77 -9.13
CA ASN A 63 -15.13 14.37 -8.94
C ASN A 63 -15.65 14.54 -7.50
N GLY A 64 -14.78 14.91 -6.57
CA GLY A 64 -15.11 15.06 -5.16
C GLY A 64 -14.99 13.77 -4.36
N ARG A 65 -15.29 13.88 -3.08
CA ARG A 65 -15.22 12.76 -2.13
C ARG A 65 -16.25 11.67 -2.45
N TYR A 66 -15.95 10.47 -1.99
CA TYR A 66 -16.86 9.33 -2.08
C TYR A 66 -17.88 9.38 -0.97
N VAL A 67 -19.14 9.14 -1.30
CA VAL A 67 -20.26 9.13 -0.35
C VAL A 67 -21.19 7.96 -0.63
N GLY A 68 -21.94 7.53 0.40
CA GLY A 68 -22.99 6.53 0.25
C GLY A 68 -22.53 5.22 -0.37
N ASP A 69 -23.26 4.75 -1.37
CA ASP A 69 -23.01 3.46 -2.03
C ASP A 69 -21.67 3.41 -2.76
N ASP A 70 -21.18 4.54 -3.28
CA ASP A 70 -19.89 4.61 -3.95
C ASP A 70 -18.75 4.38 -2.98
N LEU A 71 -18.84 4.94 -1.78
CA LEU A 71 -17.87 4.72 -0.71
C LEU A 71 -17.89 3.26 -0.23
N GLU A 72 -19.07 2.69 -0.04
CA GLU A 72 -19.22 1.30 0.36
C GLU A 72 -18.64 0.33 -0.67
N ARG A 73 -18.90 0.58 -1.94
CA ARG A 73 -18.35 -0.22 -3.05
C ARG A 73 -16.83 -0.11 -3.12
N LEU A 74 -16.29 1.09 -2.99
CA LEU A 74 -14.84 1.30 -2.95
C LEU A 74 -14.21 0.52 -1.80
N ALA A 75 -14.78 0.64 -0.61
CA ALA A 75 -14.29 -0.06 0.60
C ALA A 75 -14.31 -1.58 0.41
N ARG A 76 -15.43 -2.13 -0.02
CA ARG A 76 -15.59 -3.58 -0.21
C ARG A 76 -14.59 -4.12 -1.23
N LYS A 77 -14.48 -3.48 -2.40
CA LYS A 77 -13.57 -3.93 -3.47
C LYS A 77 -12.10 -3.78 -3.10
N LEU A 78 -11.74 -2.70 -2.40
CA LEU A 78 -10.36 -2.50 -1.95
C LEU A 78 -9.98 -3.52 -0.87
N ILE A 79 -10.88 -3.83 0.05
CA ILE A 79 -10.68 -4.87 1.06
C ILE A 79 -10.51 -6.25 0.40
N GLU A 80 -11.36 -6.59 -0.56
CA GLU A 80 -11.27 -7.86 -1.29
C GLU A 80 -9.94 -7.99 -2.04
N ALA A 81 -9.49 -6.93 -2.71
CA ALA A 81 -8.21 -6.90 -3.41
C ALA A 81 -7.03 -7.10 -2.45
N THR A 82 -7.06 -6.41 -1.31
CA THR A 82 -6.02 -6.53 -0.28
C THR A 82 -5.98 -7.95 0.31
N LYS A 83 -7.14 -8.56 0.56
CA LYS A 83 -7.21 -9.96 0.99
C LYS A 83 -6.62 -10.93 -0.04
N ALA A 84 -6.86 -10.70 -1.32
CA ALA A 84 -6.29 -11.53 -2.39
C ALA A 84 -4.75 -11.46 -2.42
N VAL A 85 -4.19 -10.28 -2.18
CA VAL A 85 -2.74 -10.09 -2.06
C VAL A 85 -2.19 -10.84 -0.85
N HIS A 86 -2.82 -10.68 0.32
CA HIS A 86 -2.39 -11.34 1.56
C HIS A 86 -2.53 -12.87 1.48
N ALA A 87 -3.55 -13.37 0.78
CA ALA A 87 -3.74 -14.81 0.56
C ALA A 87 -2.59 -15.43 -0.27
N ALA A 88 -1.92 -14.65 -1.09
CA ALA A 88 -0.73 -15.06 -1.83
C ALA A 88 0.58 -14.95 -1.01
N GLY A 89 0.49 -14.53 0.25
CA GLY A 89 1.65 -14.32 1.12
C GLY A 89 2.40 -13.01 0.84
N ILE A 90 1.76 -12.04 0.22
CA ILE A 90 2.36 -10.76 -0.15
C ILE A 90 1.79 -9.65 0.72
N VAL A 91 2.64 -8.71 1.10
CA VAL A 91 2.27 -7.43 1.70
C VAL A 91 2.51 -6.34 0.67
N HIS A 92 1.53 -5.47 0.43
CA HIS A 92 1.65 -4.41 -0.58
C HIS A 92 2.73 -3.39 -0.22
N ARG A 93 2.75 -2.93 1.03
CA ARG A 93 3.71 -2.00 1.65
C ARG A 93 3.59 -0.53 1.25
N ASP A 94 2.83 -0.20 0.21
CA ASP A 94 2.72 1.17 -0.29
C ASP A 94 1.30 1.53 -0.74
N ILE A 95 0.30 1.15 0.05
CA ILE A 95 -1.10 1.49 -0.24
C ILE A 95 -1.34 2.97 0.11
N LYS A 96 -1.66 3.74 -0.91
CA LYS A 96 -1.93 5.19 -0.84
C LYS A 96 -2.81 5.59 -2.01
N PRO A 97 -3.45 6.77 -1.99
CA PRO A 97 -4.38 7.16 -3.05
C PRO A 97 -3.79 7.20 -4.45
N THR A 98 -2.47 7.46 -4.59
CA THR A 98 -1.80 7.44 -5.90
C THR A 98 -1.54 6.02 -6.42
N ASN A 99 -1.61 5.01 -5.56
CA ASN A 99 -1.43 3.59 -5.90
C ASN A 99 -2.73 2.79 -5.94
N VAL A 100 -3.86 3.48 -5.98
CA VAL A 100 -5.17 2.89 -6.23
C VAL A 100 -5.72 3.51 -7.51
N MET A 101 -5.78 2.73 -8.58
CA MET A 101 -6.36 3.18 -9.85
C MET A 101 -7.87 2.95 -9.83
N VAL A 102 -8.63 3.95 -10.24
CA VAL A 102 -10.08 3.85 -10.36
C VAL A 102 -10.43 3.54 -11.81
N SER A 103 -10.65 2.28 -12.09
CA SER A 103 -11.05 1.79 -13.41
C SER A 103 -12.58 1.70 -13.53
N ALA A 104 -13.07 1.45 -14.75
CA ALA A 104 -14.49 1.20 -14.99
C ALA A 104 -15.03 0.02 -14.16
N ALA A 105 -14.20 -0.96 -13.84
CA ALA A 105 -14.54 -2.13 -13.04
C ALA A 105 -14.36 -1.92 -11.52
N GLY A 106 -13.83 -0.79 -11.09
CA GLY A 106 -13.58 -0.46 -9.69
C GLY A 106 -12.11 -0.20 -9.37
N PRO A 107 -11.74 -0.14 -8.07
CA PRO A 107 -10.37 0.14 -7.66
C PRO A 107 -9.43 -1.02 -7.99
N VAL A 108 -8.21 -0.68 -8.40
CA VAL A 108 -7.14 -1.63 -8.70
C VAL A 108 -5.88 -1.21 -7.96
N LEU A 109 -5.32 -2.10 -7.15
CA LEU A 109 -4.05 -1.89 -6.47
C LEU A 109 -2.91 -1.98 -7.48
N VAL A 110 -2.06 -0.95 -7.50
CA VAL A 110 -0.89 -0.85 -8.38
C VAL A 110 0.36 -0.50 -7.57
N ASP A 111 1.52 -0.55 -8.20
CA ASP A 111 2.80 -0.10 -7.63
C ASP A 111 3.12 -0.70 -6.25
N PHE A 112 3.13 -2.02 -6.18
CA PHE A 112 3.48 -2.76 -4.97
C PHE A 112 4.88 -2.39 -4.47
N GLY A 113 5.01 -2.20 -3.16
CA GLY A 113 6.29 -1.91 -2.50
C GLY A 113 7.21 -3.12 -2.33
N ILE A 114 7.15 -4.09 -3.23
CA ILE A 114 7.96 -5.31 -3.16
C ILE A 114 9.48 -5.06 -3.29
N ALA A 115 9.86 -3.96 -3.91
CA ALA A 115 11.26 -3.56 -4.01
C ALA A 115 11.89 -3.21 -2.66
N MET A 116 11.10 -2.96 -1.62
CA MET A 116 11.58 -2.73 -0.25
C MET A 116 12.11 -4.01 0.40
N GLY A 117 11.61 -5.19 0.00
CA GLY A 117 12.01 -6.48 0.54
C GLY A 117 11.61 -6.72 1.99
N GLU A 118 11.74 -7.98 2.43
CA GLU A 118 11.59 -8.34 3.84
C GLU A 118 12.84 -7.89 4.61
N GLY A 119 12.66 -7.37 5.81
CA GLY A 119 13.74 -6.85 6.64
C GLY A 119 14.19 -5.44 6.28
N GLU A 120 13.66 -4.84 5.22
CA GLU A 120 13.85 -3.43 4.92
C GLU A 120 12.74 -2.62 5.59
N SER A 121 13.16 -1.70 6.46
CA SER A 121 12.24 -0.77 7.12
C SER A 121 11.89 0.38 6.17
N HIS A 122 10.69 0.98 6.36
CA HIS A 122 10.34 2.26 5.76
C HIS A 122 11.22 3.41 6.29
N VAL A 123 12.01 3.18 7.32
CA VAL A 123 13.01 4.11 7.83
C VAL A 123 14.38 3.72 7.28
N THR A 124 15.03 4.63 6.57
CA THR A 124 16.37 4.40 6.02
C THR A 124 17.44 4.47 7.11
N ARG A 125 18.68 4.04 6.78
CA ARG A 125 19.84 4.16 7.68
C ARG A 125 20.13 5.60 8.12
N THR A 126 19.68 6.58 7.35
CA THR A 126 19.81 8.01 7.68
C THR A 126 18.65 8.54 8.53
N GLY A 127 17.71 7.68 8.91
CA GLY A 127 16.53 8.07 9.68
C GLY A 127 15.43 8.70 8.85
N LEU A 128 15.55 8.69 7.53
CA LEU A 128 14.48 9.19 6.64
C LEU A 128 13.38 8.13 6.51
N VAL A 129 12.14 8.56 6.65
CA VAL A 129 10.98 7.69 6.49
C VAL A 129 10.69 7.54 5.00
N MET A 130 10.66 6.27 4.52
CA MET A 130 10.24 5.93 3.16
C MET A 130 8.74 5.69 3.12
N GLY A 131 8.09 6.17 2.08
CA GLY A 131 6.65 6.09 1.89
C GLY A 131 6.00 7.47 1.97
N THR A 132 4.69 7.52 1.86
CA THR A 132 3.93 8.76 1.88
C THR A 132 3.44 9.05 3.29
N PRO A 133 3.88 10.18 3.92
CA PRO A 133 3.36 10.57 5.24
C PRO A 133 1.83 10.65 5.22
N GLY A 134 1.20 10.23 6.32
CA GLY A 134 -0.24 10.18 6.46
C GLY A 134 -0.87 8.83 6.10
N PHE A 135 -0.14 7.96 5.40
CA PHE A 135 -0.59 6.60 5.04
C PHE A 135 0.32 5.51 5.60
N ILE A 136 1.41 5.90 6.26
CA ILE A 136 2.36 4.99 6.92
C ILE A 136 1.79 4.59 8.27
N ALA A 137 1.77 3.28 8.57
CA ALA A 137 1.32 2.79 9.88
C ALA A 137 2.27 3.26 11.00
N PRO A 138 1.76 3.50 12.23
CA PRO A 138 2.59 3.98 13.34
C PRO A 138 3.76 3.08 13.67
N GLU A 139 3.61 1.77 13.63
CA GLU A 139 4.67 0.81 13.89
C GLU A 139 5.81 0.91 12.87
N ILE A 140 5.53 1.33 11.65
CA ILE A 140 6.54 1.58 10.62
C ILE A 140 7.32 2.86 10.93
N ILE A 141 6.64 3.90 11.39
CA ILE A 141 7.30 5.14 11.86
C ILE A 141 8.26 4.82 13.00
N ASP A 142 7.88 3.89 13.87
CA ASP A 142 8.70 3.41 14.99
C ASP A 142 9.78 2.39 14.57
N GLY A 143 9.89 2.08 13.27
CA GLY A 143 10.94 1.24 12.71
C GLY A 143 10.58 -0.24 12.55
N ALA A 144 9.32 -0.63 12.75
CA ALA A 144 8.88 -2.01 12.54
C ALA A 144 8.85 -2.37 11.05
N GLU A 145 8.94 -3.68 10.76
CA GLU A 145 8.77 -4.19 9.40
C GLU A 145 7.30 -4.19 8.99
N SER A 146 7.05 -4.07 7.67
CA SER A 146 5.70 -4.13 7.11
C SER A 146 5.12 -5.54 7.23
N ASP A 147 3.86 -5.63 7.64
CA ASP A 147 3.08 -6.86 7.67
C ASP A 147 1.65 -6.59 7.17
N ASP A 148 0.78 -7.59 7.24
CA ASP A 148 -0.62 -7.44 6.82
C ASP A 148 -1.32 -6.31 7.58
N ALA A 149 -1.04 -6.14 8.85
CA ALA A 149 -1.64 -5.09 9.68
C ALA A 149 -1.25 -3.69 9.18
N THR A 150 -0.02 -3.52 8.65
CA THR A 150 0.41 -2.24 8.07
C THR A 150 -0.38 -1.91 6.81
N ASP A 151 -0.69 -2.88 5.97
CA ASP A 151 -1.57 -2.70 4.81
C ASP A 151 -2.99 -2.32 5.22
N TRP A 152 -3.54 -2.94 6.27
CA TRP A 152 -4.88 -2.61 6.76
C TRP A 152 -4.96 -1.20 7.32
N TRP A 153 -3.92 -0.73 8.01
CA TRP A 153 -3.82 0.68 8.42
C TRP A 153 -3.88 1.60 7.21
N SER A 154 -3.12 1.29 6.17
CA SER A 154 -3.06 2.09 4.95
C SER A 154 -4.38 2.07 4.19
N VAL A 155 -5.07 0.92 4.11
CA VAL A 155 -6.41 0.82 3.52
C VAL A 155 -7.40 1.71 4.27
N ALA A 156 -7.41 1.67 5.60
CA ALA A 156 -8.28 2.52 6.42
C ALA A 156 -8.00 4.01 6.17
N SER A 157 -6.73 4.40 6.07
CA SER A 157 -6.33 5.78 5.79
C SER A 157 -6.73 6.23 4.39
N VAL A 158 -6.64 5.35 3.39
CA VAL A 158 -7.10 5.62 2.02
C VAL A 158 -8.62 5.79 1.97
N LEU A 159 -9.37 4.95 2.67
CA LEU A 159 -10.83 5.05 2.72
C LEU A 159 -11.30 6.32 3.45
N ALA A 160 -10.60 6.70 4.52
CA ALA A 160 -10.88 7.97 5.20
C ALA A 160 -10.59 9.17 4.28
N PHE A 161 -9.50 9.11 3.51
CA PHE A 161 -9.21 10.12 2.49
C PHE A 161 -10.34 10.20 1.45
N ALA A 162 -10.78 9.07 0.92
CA ALA A 162 -11.86 9.03 -0.07
C ALA A 162 -13.17 9.62 0.48
N ALA A 163 -13.48 9.36 1.74
CA ALA A 163 -14.69 9.83 2.39
C ALA A 163 -14.66 11.31 2.78
N THR A 164 -13.49 11.87 3.06
CA THR A 164 -13.34 13.26 3.52
C THR A 164 -12.79 14.18 2.44
N GLY A 165 -12.07 13.66 1.46
CA GLY A 165 -11.35 14.42 0.45
C GLY A 165 -10.01 14.96 0.92
N GLU A 166 -9.58 14.63 2.15
CA GLU A 166 -8.35 15.11 2.76
C GLU A 166 -7.59 14.00 3.50
N PRO A 167 -6.25 14.01 3.48
CA PRO A 167 -5.46 13.05 4.27
C PRO A 167 -5.77 13.16 5.76
N VAL A 168 -5.98 12.02 6.43
CA VAL A 168 -6.43 11.97 7.84
C VAL A 168 -5.43 12.57 8.83
N PHE A 169 -4.14 12.56 8.51
CA PHE A 169 -3.09 13.15 9.33
C PHE A 169 -2.53 14.46 8.74
N GLY A 170 -3.18 15.00 7.68
CA GLY A 170 -2.73 16.19 6.96
C GLY A 170 -1.61 15.88 5.96
N THR A 171 -1.06 16.91 5.33
CA THR A 171 -0.03 16.79 4.30
C THR A 171 1.28 17.48 4.63
N LYS A 172 1.22 18.59 5.36
CA LYS A 172 2.41 19.42 5.68
C LYS A 172 2.25 20.14 7.03
N PRO A 173 3.37 20.41 7.70
CA PRO A 173 4.69 19.87 7.43
C PRO A 173 4.77 18.35 7.72
N MET A 174 5.69 17.66 7.06
CA MET A 174 5.82 16.20 7.17
C MET A 174 5.95 15.72 8.61
N MET A 175 6.75 16.42 9.44
CA MET A 175 6.93 16.05 10.84
C MET A 175 5.63 16.14 11.64
N THR A 176 4.79 17.13 11.38
CA THR A 176 3.47 17.25 12.03
C THR A 176 2.56 16.09 11.65
N VAL A 177 2.58 15.67 10.37
CA VAL A 177 1.83 14.51 9.89
C VAL A 177 2.29 13.24 10.61
N LEU A 178 3.60 13.02 10.69
CA LEU A 178 4.17 11.85 11.37
C LEU A 178 3.85 11.85 12.87
N GLU A 179 3.92 13.00 13.52
CA GLU A 179 3.55 13.14 14.94
C GLU A 179 2.07 12.80 15.19
N ARG A 180 1.18 13.29 14.33
CA ARG A 180 -0.25 12.97 14.41
C ARG A 180 -0.52 11.49 14.20
N ALA A 181 0.16 10.86 13.23
CA ALA A 181 0.03 9.44 12.99
C ALA A 181 0.52 8.61 14.16
N ALA A 182 1.68 8.95 14.73
CA ALA A 182 2.24 8.27 15.89
C ALA A 182 1.36 8.41 17.15
N ALA A 183 0.70 9.57 17.32
CA ALA A 183 -0.23 9.83 18.42
C ALA A 183 -1.65 9.29 18.17
N GLY A 184 -1.95 8.80 16.98
CA GLY A 184 -3.29 8.35 16.60
C GLY A 184 -4.30 9.49 16.40
N SER A 185 -3.83 10.72 16.21
CA SER A 185 -4.67 11.92 16.06
C SER A 185 -5.13 12.08 14.60
N ALA A 186 -6.14 11.31 14.21
CA ALA A 186 -6.69 11.38 12.86
C ALA A 186 -7.75 12.48 12.72
N ASN A 187 -7.76 13.14 11.56
CA ASN A 187 -8.85 14.02 11.16
C ASN A 187 -9.98 13.21 10.51
N LEU A 188 -11.01 12.93 11.28
CA LEU A 188 -12.17 12.14 10.84
C LEU A 188 -13.39 13.02 10.53
N ALA A 189 -13.25 14.33 10.49
CA ALA A 189 -14.33 15.24 10.14
C ALA A 189 -14.82 14.94 8.70
N GLY A 190 -16.12 14.77 8.55
CA GLY A 190 -16.74 14.43 7.27
C GLY A 190 -16.94 12.94 7.02
N LEU A 191 -16.49 12.05 7.90
CA LEU A 191 -16.84 10.64 7.81
C LEU A 191 -18.34 10.44 8.10
N PRO A 192 -19.03 9.54 7.36
CA PRO A 192 -20.41 9.19 7.68
C PRO A 192 -20.55 8.58 9.07
N ALA A 193 -21.69 8.81 9.73
CA ALA A 193 -22.00 8.17 11.00
C ALA A 193 -21.99 6.63 10.82
N GLY A 194 -21.31 5.92 11.73
CA GLY A 194 -21.17 4.47 11.68
C GLY A 194 -19.96 3.94 10.93
N THR A 195 -19.10 4.84 10.39
CA THR A 195 -17.84 4.46 9.75
C THR A 195 -16.70 4.30 10.78
N MET A 196 -16.87 4.85 11.96
CA MET A 196 -15.89 4.79 13.04
C MET A 196 -16.07 3.55 13.91
#